data_05a76dcc7d14460d5f01110ebdc5fb91
#
_entry.id   05a76dcc7d14460d5f01110ebdc5fb91
#
_cell.length_a   1.000
_cell.length_b   1.000
_cell.length_c   1.000
_cell.angle_alpha   90.00
_cell.angle_beta   90.00
_cell.angle_gamma   90.00
#
_symmetry.space_group_name_H-M   'P 1'
#
loop_
_entity.id
_entity.type
_entity.pdbx_description
1 polymer ?
#
loop_
_entity_poly.entity_id
_entity_poly.type
_entity_poly.pdbx_seq_one_letter_code
_entity_poly.pdbx_strand_id
1 'polypeptide(L)'
;MLNTEATEILTENGAAVGIKAESKEHNYTIHAKSVILATGGFGANFDLMASFNPALANAVTTNHAGATGDGILMAEAIGADTVDMDQIQLHPTVYQETGLLVSESVRSMGGILVNAEGKRFCNDLATRDAVSNAELEQPGAYAYVIF
;
A
#
# COMPACT_ATOMS: atom_id res chain seq x y z
N MET A 1 11.87 -10.86 -16.69
CA MET A 1 11.14 -12.15 -16.75
C MET A 1 9.74 -11.88 -16.28
N LEU A 2 8.73 -12.48 -16.90
CA LEU A 2 7.33 -12.38 -16.44
C LEU A 2 6.93 -13.67 -15.72
N ASN A 3 5.95 -13.56 -14.81
CA ASN A 3 5.47 -14.70 -14.01
C ASN A 3 6.61 -15.46 -13.29
N THR A 4 7.57 -14.70 -12.79
CA THR A 4 8.76 -15.22 -12.10
C THR A 4 8.94 -14.36 -10.86
N GLU A 5 8.69 -14.94 -9.71
CA GLU A 5 8.76 -14.30 -8.41
C GLU A 5 10.18 -14.34 -7.87
N ALA A 6 10.70 -13.22 -7.39
CA ALA A 6 11.95 -13.19 -6.65
C ALA A 6 11.67 -13.62 -5.20
N THR A 7 12.45 -14.57 -4.70
CA THR A 7 12.22 -15.20 -3.39
C THR A 7 13.33 -14.94 -2.37
N GLU A 8 14.52 -14.54 -2.83
CA GLU A 8 15.66 -14.31 -1.94
C GLU A 8 16.69 -13.39 -2.60
N ILE A 9 17.32 -12.53 -1.80
CA ILE A 9 18.51 -11.78 -2.21
C ILE A 9 19.75 -12.58 -1.76
N LEU A 10 20.62 -12.93 -2.71
CA LEU A 10 21.87 -13.65 -2.44
C LEU A 10 22.94 -12.69 -1.94
N THR A 11 23.66 -13.09 -0.91
CA THR A 11 24.75 -12.29 -0.35
C THR A 11 26.04 -13.08 -0.26
N GLU A 12 27.16 -12.41 -0.53
CA GLU A 12 28.51 -12.93 -0.28
C GLU A 12 29.34 -11.83 0.41
N ASN A 13 29.96 -12.16 1.54
CA ASN A 13 30.78 -11.22 2.32
C ASN A 13 30.04 -9.92 2.68
N GLY A 14 28.74 -9.98 2.91
CA GLY A 14 27.89 -8.83 3.24
C GLY A 14 27.47 -7.97 2.05
N ALA A 15 27.78 -8.36 0.82
CA ALA A 15 27.33 -7.70 -0.40
C ALA A 15 26.25 -8.51 -1.10
N ALA A 16 25.25 -7.82 -1.65
CA ALA A 16 24.24 -8.45 -2.52
C ALA A 16 24.89 -8.83 -3.87
N VAL A 17 24.82 -10.13 -4.23
CA VAL A 17 25.46 -10.70 -5.42
C VAL A 17 24.49 -11.34 -6.39
N GLY A 18 23.19 -11.22 -6.15
CA GLY A 18 22.16 -11.79 -7.03
C GLY A 18 20.85 -12.03 -6.31
N ILE A 19 20.00 -12.82 -6.96
CA ILE A 19 18.69 -13.23 -6.43
C ILE A 19 18.41 -14.70 -6.74
N LYS A 20 17.54 -15.32 -5.93
CA LYS A 20 16.75 -16.49 -6.34
C LYS A 20 15.40 -16.04 -6.86
N ALA A 21 14.87 -16.77 -7.82
CA ALA A 21 13.54 -16.53 -8.34
C ALA A 21 12.90 -17.84 -8.80
N GLU A 22 11.57 -17.87 -8.77
CA GLU A 22 10.79 -19.07 -9.10
C GLU A 22 9.71 -18.74 -10.12
N SER A 23 9.50 -19.67 -11.04
CA SER A 23 8.36 -19.71 -11.94
C SER A 23 7.63 -21.05 -11.79
N LYS A 24 6.52 -21.23 -12.50
CA LYS A 24 5.81 -22.52 -12.50
C LYS A 24 6.68 -23.71 -12.96
N GLU A 25 7.69 -23.45 -13.78
CA GLU A 25 8.46 -24.49 -14.45
C GLU A 25 9.91 -24.55 -13.98
N HIS A 26 10.45 -23.46 -13.45
CA HIS A 26 11.89 -23.34 -13.16
C HIS A 26 12.18 -22.54 -11.90
N ASN A 27 13.23 -22.96 -11.20
CA ASN A 27 13.90 -22.18 -10.17
C ASN A 27 15.17 -21.57 -10.77
N TYR A 28 15.41 -20.31 -10.48
CA TYR A 28 16.53 -19.54 -11.01
C TYR A 28 17.45 -19.07 -9.88
N THR A 29 18.75 -19.13 -10.16
CA THR A 29 19.77 -18.43 -9.40
C THR A 29 20.45 -17.45 -10.34
N ILE A 30 20.25 -16.17 -10.10
CA ILE A 30 20.73 -15.08 -10.98
C ILE A 30 21.83 -14.33 -10.23
N HIS A 31 23.07 -14.43 -10.74
CA HIS A 31 24.19 -13.66 -10.21
C HIS A 31 24.27 -12.29 -10.88
N ALA A 32 24.50 -11.26 -10.08
CA ALA A 32 24.60 -9.88 -10.54
C ALA A 32 25.61 -9.09 -9.71
N LYS A 33 26.17 -8.03 -10.27
CA LYS A 33 27.08 -7.12 -9.56
C LYS A 33 26.35 -6.19 -8.58
N SER A 34 25.04 -6.01 -8.77
CA SER A 34 24.16 -5.18 -7.94
C SER A 34 22.72 -5.68 -8.07
N VAL A 35 21.95 -5.51 -7.00
CA VAL A 35 20.50 -5.78 -6.99
C VAL A 35 19.80 -4.45 -6.72
N ILE A 36 18.81 -4.12 -7.56
CA ILE A 36 17.96 -2.93 -7.41
C ILE A 36 16.58 -3.40 -6.99
N LEU A 37 16.10 -2.93 -5.83
CA LEU A 37 14.75 -3.16 -5.37
C LEU A 37 13.82 -2.12 -6.01
N ALA A 38 12.89 -2.60 -6.83
CA ALA A 38 11.87 -1.78 -7.49
C ALA A 38 10.49 -2.47 -7.40
N THR A 39 10.24 -3.15 -6.28
CA THR A 39 9.10 -4.06 -6.05
C THR A 39 7.85 -3.35 -5.58
N GLY A 40 7.89 -2.03 -5.38
CA GLY A 40 6.79 -1.27 -4.80
C GLY A 40 6.71 -1.41 -3.28
N GLY A 41 5.56 -1.04 -2.74
CA GLY A 41 5.28 -1.08 -1.30
C GLY A 41 4.54 -2.35 -0.86
N PHE A 42 3.87 -2.23 0.29
CA PHE A 42 3.18 -3.36 0.94
C PHE A 42 1.68 -3.11 1.17
N GLY A 43 1.07 -2.14 0.47
CA GLY A 43 -0.33 -1.75 0.68
C GLY A 43 -1.39 -2.79 0.29
N ALA A 44 -0.99 -3.99 -0.19
CA ALA A 44 -1.86 -5.14 -0.38
C ALA A 44 -1.52 -6.30 0.59
N ASN A 45 -0.60 -6.10 1.53
CA ASN A 45 -0.30 -7.04 2.60
C ASN A 45 -0.99 -6.59 3.89
N PHE A 46 -2.22 -7.07 4.09
CA PHE A 46 -3.05 -6.65 5.22
C PHE A 46 -2.48 -7.09 6.57
N ASP A 47 -1.82 -8.23 6.63
CA ASP A 47 -1.17 -8.72 7.85
C ASP A 47 0.01 -7.81 8.23
N LEU A 48 0.83 -7.44 7.25
CA LEU A 48 1.94 -6.52 7.48
C LEU A 48 1.44 -5.12 7.86
N MET A 49 0.42 -4.60 7.18
CA MET A 49 -0.21 -3.32 7.56
C MET A 49 -0.80 -3.37 8.97
N ALA A 50 -1.49 -4.45 9.32
CA ALA A 50 -2.08 -4.63 10.65
C ALA A 50 -1.03 -4.74 11.76
N SER A 51 0.18 -5.23 11.47
CA SER A 51 1.27 -5.28 12.45
C SER A 51 1.74 -3.88 12.87
N PHE A 52 1.64 -2.89 11.98
CA PHE A 52 1.93 -1.49 12.29
C PHE A 52 0.71 -0.72 12.81
N ASN A 53 -0.46 -1.00 12.26
CA ASN A 53 -1.73 -0.39 12.68
C ASN A 53 -2.87 -1.43 12.63
N PRO A 54 -3.27 -2.00 13.79
CA PRO A 54 -4.32 -3.03 13.86
C PRO A 54 -5.67 -2.60 13.28
N ALA A 55 -5.97 -1.30 13.21
CA ALA A 55 -7.21 -0.79 12.61
C ALA A 55 -7.29 -1.06 11.10
N LEU A 56 -6.16 -1.36 10.45
CA LEU A 56 -6.07 -1.62 9.02
C LEU A 56 -6.27 -3.10 8.64
N ALA A 57 -6.48 -3.99 9.60
CA ALA A 57 -6.67 -5.43 9.34
C ALA A 57 -7.82 -5.74 8.36
N ASN A 58 -8.85 -4.88 8.32
CA ASN A 58 -10.01 -5.03 7.44
C ASN A 58 -10.12 -3.87 6.42
N ALA A 59 -9.04 -3.15 6.19
CA ALA A 59 -9.04 -2.08 5.20
C ALA A 59 -9.18 -2.64 3.78
N VAL A 60 -9.67 -1.81 2.86
CA VAL A 60 -9.56 -2.08 1.43
C VAL A 60 -8.34 -1.37 0.87
N THR A 61 -7.79 -1.87 -0.23
CA THR A 61 -6.62 -1.27 -0.87
C THR A 61 -6.90 -0.83 -2.29
N THR A 62 -6.31 0.28 -2.69
CA THR A 62 -6.26 0.73 -4.09
C THR A 62 -4.99 0.25 -4.81
N ASN A 63 -4.12 -0.46 -4.09
CA ASN A 63 -2.88 -0.99 -4.65
C ASN A 63 -3.15 -2.23 -5.52
N HIS A 64 -2.23 -2.49 -6.44
CA HIS A 64 -2.17 -3.77 -7.14
C HIS A 64 -1.97 -4.91 -6.13
N ALA A 65 -2.58 -6.07 -6.40
CA ALA A 65 -2.52 -7.24 -5.52
C ALA A 65 -1.09 -7.74 -5.23
N GLY A 66 -0.12 -7.43 -6.10
CA GLY A 66 1.29 -7.74 -5.90
C GLY A 66 2.06 -6.72 -5.05
N ALA A 67 1.42 -5.70 -4.48
CA ALA A 67 2.07 -4.78 -3.54
C ALA A 67 2.11 -5.39 -2.13
N THR A 68 2.82 -6.50 -1.99
CA THR A 68 2.86 -7.36 -0.81
C THR A 68 4.07 -7.12 0.10
N GLY A 69 5.02 -6.28 -0.35
CA GLY A 69 6.19 -5.93 0.44
C GLY A 69 7.36 -6.91 0.32
N ASP A 70 7.32 -7.84 -0.62
CA ASP A 70 8.30 -8.93 -0.75
C ASP A 70 9.74 -8.43 -0.83
N GLY A 71 9.99 -7.35 -1.59
CA GLY A 71 11.32 -6.76 -1.68
C GLY A 71 11.80 -6.17 -0.36
N ILE A 72 10.91 -5.57 0.43
CA ILE A 72 11.22 -5.05 1.76
C ILE A 72 11.61 -6.22 2.67
N LEU A 73 10.77 -7.24 2.72
CA LEU A 73 11.00 -8.42 3.57
C LEU A 73 12.29 -9.17 3.18
N MET A 74 12.58 -9.30 1.88
CA MET A 74 13.84 -9.89 1.41
C MET A 74 15.07 -9.03 1.80
N ALA A 75 14.94 -7.71 1.81
CA ALA A 75 16.01 -6.81 2.21
C ALA A 75 16.25 -6.88 3.73
N GLU A 76 15.19 -6.89 4.54
CA GLU A 76 15.29 -7.09 5.99
C GLU A 76 15.95 -8.43 6.34
N ALA A 77 15.62 -9.49 5.60
CA ALA A 77 16.20 -10.82 5.81
C ALA A 77 17.73 -10.86 5.64
N ILE A 78 18.30 -9.93 4.89
CA ILE A 78 19.76 -9.79 4.71
C ILE A 78 20.36 -8.66 5.56
N GLY A 79 19.59 -8.08 6.50
CA GLY A 79 20.05 -7.09 7.46
C GLY A 79 19.89 -5.63 7.02
N ALA A 80 19.06 -5.34 6.02
CA ALA A 80 18.68 -3.96 5.74
C ALA A 80 17.77 -3.42 6.84
N ASP A 81 17.90 -2.14 7.11
CA ASP A 81 17.04 -1.42 8.04
C ASP A 81 15.85 -0.80 7.30
N THR A 82 14.75 -0.56 8.02
CA THR A 82 13.54 0.08 7.49
C THR A 82 13.18 1.31 8.32
N VAL A 83 12.56 2.29 7.68
CA VAL A 83 12.18 3.57 8.30
C VAL A 83 10.72 3.87 7.93
N ASP A 84 9.99 4.43 8.90
CA ASP A 84 8.62 4.94 8.72
C ASP A 84 7.61 3.89 8.19
N MET A 85 7.78 2.62 8.53
CA MET A 85 6.90 1.53 8.08
C MET A 85 5.46 1.65 8.60
N ASP A 86 5.25 2.40 9.69
CA ASP A 86 3.97 2.74 10.26
C ASP A 86 3.25 3.90 9.54
N GLN A 87 3.96 4.60 8.64
CA GLN A 87 3.41 5.74 7.89
C GLN A 87 2.54 5.28 6.70
N ILE A 88 1.44 4.61 7.02
CA ILE A 88 0.49 4.09 6.03
C ILE A 88 -0.57 5.15 5.74
N GLN A 89 -0.58 5.67 4.50
CA GLN A 89 -1.53 6.70 4.10
C GLN A 89 -2.89 6.11 3.78
N LEU A 90 -3.94 6.65 4.43
CA LEU A 90 -5.33 6.38 4.06
C LEU A 90 -5.76 7.29 2.91
N HIS A 91 -6.65 6.77 2.06
CA HIS A 91 -7.27 7.53 0.98
C HIS A 91 -8.77 7.73 1.26
N PRO A 92 -9.27 8.97 1.38
CA PRO A 92 -10.63 9.23 1.85
C PRO A 92 -11.74 8.94 0.83
N THR A 93 -11.41 8.69 -0.43
CA THR A 93 -12.40 8.47 -1.47
C THR A 93 -12.16 7.14 -2.17
N VAL A 94 -12.35 6.05 -1.42
CA VAL A 94 -12.29 4.67 -1.92
C VAL A 94 -13.65 4.01 -1.74
N TYR A 95 -14.19 3.42 -2.81
CA TYR A 95 -15.41 2.64 -2.70
C TYR A 95 -15.13 1.32 -1.98
N GLN A 96 -15.70 1.16 -0.79
CA GLN A 96 -15.35 0.12 0.17
C GLN A 96 -15.58 -1.31 -0.35
N GLU A 97 -16.58 -1.53 -1.21
CA GLU A 97 -16.88 -2.88 -1.68
C GLU A 97 -15.85 -3.41 -2.69
N THR A 98 -15.19 -2.55 -3.44
CA THR A 98 -14.34 -2.95 -4.57
C THR A 98 -12.92 -2.42 -4.51
N GLY A 99 -12.61 -1.49 -3.61
CA GLY A 99 -11.33 -0.77 -3.60
C GLY A 99 -11.17 0.23 -4.75
N LEU A 100 -12.29 0.57 -5.45
CA LEU A 100 -12.23 1.51 -6.56
C LEU A 100 -11.89 2.91 -6.04
N LEU A 101 -10.81 3.47 -6.58
CA LEU A 101 -10.37 4.83 -6.25
C LEU A 101 -11.24 5.87 -6.97
N VAL A 102 -11.88 6.74 -6.21
CA VAL A 102 -12.41 8.01 -6.72
C VAL A 102 -11.30 9.06 -6.60
N SER A 103 -10.78 9.49 -7.74
CA SER A 103 -9.62 10.40 -7.79
C SER A 103 -9.87 11.71 -7.03
N GLU A 104 -8.82 12.27 -6.43
CA GLU A 104 -8.85 13.61 -5.80
C GLU A 104 -9.28 14.71 -6.76
N SER A 105 -9.13 14.51 -8.06
CA SER A 105 -9.60 15.46 -9.07
C SER A 105 -11.10 15.74 -8.93
N VAL A 106 -11.90 14.78 -8.50
CA VAL A 106 -13.33 14.98 -8.24
C VAL A 106 -13.54 16.06 -7.18
N ARG A 107 -12.82 15.99 -6.05
CA ARG A 107 -12.87 17.03 -4.99
C ARG A 107 -12.33 18.37 -5.48
N SER A 108 -11.24 18.36 -6.25
CA SER A 108 -10.63 19.55 -6.82
C SER A 108 -11.53 20.25 -7.87
N MET A 109 -12.42 19.49 -8.50
CA MET A 109 -13.40 20.01 -9.49
C MET A 109 -14.73 20.42 -8.86
N GLY A 110 -14.84 20.44 -7.53
CA GLY A 110 -16.01 20.92 -6.81
C GLY A 110 -16.84 19.82 -6.15
N GLY A 111 -16.41 18.57 -6.22
CA GLY A 111 -17.02 17.46 -5.46
C GLY A 111 -16.89 17.68 -3.95
N ILE A 112 -17.95 17.35 -3.22
CA ILE A 112 -18.02 17.50 -1.76
C ILE A 112 -18.25 16.16 -1.08
N LEU A 113 -17.76 16.06 0.17
CA LEU A 113 -18.03 14.93 1.04
C LEU A 113 -19.15 15.27 2.03
N VAL A 114 -20.14 14.41 2.11
CA VAL A 114 -21.23 14.53 3.07
C VAL A 114 -21.40 13.23 3.85
N ASN A 115 -21.76 13.36 5.13
CA ASN A 115 -22.04 12.20 5.97
C ASN A 115 -23.44 11.62 5.70
N ALA A 116 -23.84 10.59 6.47
CA ALA A 116 -25.15 9.95 6.34
C ALA A 116 -26.36 10.90 6.55
N GLU A 117 -26.14 12.04 7.22
CA GLU A 117 -27.16 13.07 7.43
C GLU A 117 -27.19 14.14 6.29
N GLY A 118 -26.36 13.98 5.26
CA GLY A 118 -26.22 14.94 4.17
C GLY A 118 -25.45 16.21 4.54
N LYS A 119 -24.70 16.22 5.64
CA LYS A 119 -23.92 17.37 6.11
C LYS A 119 -22.46 17.26 5.70
N ARG A 120 -21.88 18.36 5.19
CA ARG A 120 -20.43 18.47 5.04
C ARG A 120 -19.78 18.50 6.44
N PHE A 121 -18.67 17.79 6.58
CA PHE A 121 -17.99 17.61 7.87
C PHE A 121 -16.50 17.98 7.85
N CYS A 122 -15.94 18.27 6.67
CA CYS A 122 -14.55 18.65 6.53
C CYS A 122 -14.31 19.70 5.43
N ASN A 123 -13.09 20.16 5.30
CA ASN A 123 -12.60 20.84 4.10
C ASN A 123 -12.20 19.79 3.06
N ASP A 124 -13.00 19.62 2.00
CA ASP A 124 -12.78 18.62 0.96
C ASP A 124 -11.43 18.77 0.23
N LEU A 125 -10.81 19.94 0.27
CA LEU A 125 -9.52 20.25 -0.35
C LEU A 125 -8.33 20.10 0.61
N ALA A 126 -8.57 19.65 1.84
CA ALA A 126 -7.49 19.36 2.78
C ALA A 126 -6.68 18.12 2.36
N THR A 127 -5.60 17.83 3.09
CA THR A 127 -4.75 16.66 2.86
C THR A 127 -5.54 15.35 3.01
N ARG A 128 -5.05 14.27 2.40
CA ARG A 128 -5.68 12.95 2.52
C ARG A 128 -5.90 12.55 3.97
N ASP A 129 -4.89 12.72 4.81
CA ASP A 129 -4.96 12.32 6.22
C ASP A 129 -5.99 13.14 6.99
N ALA A 130 -6.05 14.46 6.76
CA ALA A 130 -7.03 15.33 7.41
C ALA A 130 -8.47 14.95 7.03
N VAL A 131 -8.71 14.66 5.75
CA VAL A 131 -10.03 14.26 5.25
C VAL A 131 -10.38 12.85 5.73
N SER A 132 -9.45 11.89 5.65
CA SER A 132 -9.69 10.51 6.12
C SER A 132 -9.99 10.46 7.62
N ASN A 133 -9.23 11.20 8.43
CA ASN A 133 -9.48 11.27 9.88
C ASN A 133 -10.87 11.85 10.17
N ALA A 134 -11.25 12.94 9.50
CA ALA A 134 -12.57 13.53 9.66
C ALA A 134 -13.70 12.58 9.21
N GLU A 135 -13.47 11.76 8.17
CA GLU A 135 -14.43 10.75 7.71
C GLU A 135 -14.59 9.61 8.71
N LEU A 136 -13.47 9.11 9.27
CA LEU A 136 -13.48 8.05 10.28
C LEU A 136 -14.23 8.45 11.56
N GLU A 137 -14.33 9.75 11.87
CA GLU A 137 -15.11 10.29 12.98
C GLU A 137 -16.63 10.34 12.69
N GLN A 138 -17.06 10.18 11.43
CA GLN A 138 -18.48 10.21 11.10
C GLN A 138 -19.17 8.89 11.48
N PRO A 139 -20.49 8.92 11.74
CA PRO A 139 -21.27 7.71 12.00
C PRO A 139 -21.11 6.69 10.88
N GLY A 140 -20.60 5.52 11.21
CA GLY A 140 -20.33 4.44 10.25
C GLY A 140 -18.97 4.53 9.57
N ALA A 141 -18.16 5.57 9.85
CA ALA A 141 -16.82 5.78 9.28
C ALA A 141 -16.79 5.77 7.74
N TYR A 142 -17.80 6.40 7.12
CA TYR A 142 -17.90 6.57 5.67
C TYR A 142 -18.54 7.90 5.29
N ALA A 143 -18.37 8.28 4.03
CA ALA A 143 -18.98 9.46 3.44
C ALA A 143 -19.56 9.16 2.05
N TYR A 144 -20.45 10.04 1.59
CA TYR A 144 -20.89 10.09 0.20
C TYR A 144 -20.14 11.19 -0.54
N VAL A 145 -19.69 10.89 -1.74
CA VAL A 145 -19.12 11.88 -2.66
C VAL A 145 -20.21 12.39 -3.58
N ILE A 146 -20.45 13.69 -3.58
CA ILE A 146 -21.42 14.37 -4.46
C ILE A 146 -20.64 15.21 -5.46
N PHE A 147 -20.86 15.00 -6.76
CA PHE A 147 -20.19 15.71 -7.85
C PHE A 147 -21.09 15.84 -9.08
#